data_82fdafe3b64311f144f9e6388b62e550
#
_entry.id   82fdafe3b64311f144f9e6388b62e550
#
_cell.length_a   1.000
_cell.length_b   1.000
_cell.length_c   1.000
_cell.angle_alpha   90.00
_cell.angle_beta   90.00
_cell.angle_gamma   90.00
#
_symmetry.space_group_name_H-M   'P 1'
#
loop_
_entity.id
_entity.type
_entity.pdbx_description
1 polymer ?
#
loop_
_entity_poly.entity_id
_entity_poly.type
_entity_poly.pdbx_seq_one_letter_code
_entity_poly.pdbx_strand_id
1 'polypeptide(L)'
;PPCPNGNGRQENEADNQLALQALQALHAAAIDTFVIGLGEDVNSSNPDLLNQMAEAGGRPRAGQVKYYQANSLEDLREALQDIGGMVIGCNLGLSVVPEWPDYLWVFFDGEAIPRDRDHVDGWDYDATRNQINFYGPACDRLRSGQVDKVEVLMGCAPPP
;
A
#
# COMPACT_ATOMS: atom_id res chain seq x y z
N PRO A 1 -27.35 37.69 -6.86
CA PRO A 1 -28.49 36.84 -7.10
C PRO A 1 -28.40 35.62 -6.17
N PRO A 2 -29.48 35.26 -5.47
CA PRO A 2 -29.47 34.06 -4.65
C PRO A 2 -29.29 32.86 -5.55
N CYS A 3 -28.50 31.88 -5.11
CA CYS A 3 -28.43 30.59 -5.77
C CYS A 3 -29.82 29.99 -5.85
N PRO A 4 -30.28 29.56 -7.04
CA PRO A 4 -31.62 28.98 -7.14
C PRO A 4 -31.63 27.62 -6.47
N ASN A 5 -32.47 27.54 -5.45
CA ASN A 5 -33.14 26.36 -4.94
C ASN A 5 -32.29 25.15 -4.47
N GLY A 6 -32.40 24.89 -3.21
CA GLY A 6 -32.50 23.64 -2.46
C GLY A 6 -32.18 22.26 -3.03
N ASN A 7 -31.67 22.16 -4.24
CA ASN A 7 -31.32 20.89 -4.91
C ASN A 7 -29.90 20.40 -4.57
N GLY A 8 -29.05 21.24 -3.95
CA GLY A 8 -27.67 20.84 -3.65
C GLY A 8 -27.56 19.60 -2.75
N ARG A 9 -28.61 19.28 -1.98
CA ARG A 9 -28.63 18.09 -1.14
C ARG A 9 -28.91 16.82 -1.95
N GLN A 10 -29.78 16.91 -2.97
CA GLN A 10 -30.12 15.77 -3.85
C GLN A 10 -29.01 15.50 -4.87
N GLU A 11 -28.36 16.55 -5.38
CA GLU A 11 -27.20 16.40 -6.26
C GLU A 11 -26.03 15.76 -5.51
N ASN A 12 -25.77 16.19 -4.26
CA ASN A 12 -24.73 15.59 -3.42
C ASN A 12 -25.03 14.11 -3.08
N GLU A 13 -26.28 13.71 -2.86
CA GLU A 13 -26.63 12.32 -2.60
C GLU A 13 -26.46 11.44 -3.84
N ALA A 14 -26.81 11.93 -5.03
CA ALA A 14 -26.59 11.21 -6.27
C ALA A 14 -25.11 11.05 -6.58
N ASP A 15 -24.29 12.09 -6.36
CA ASP A 15 -22.85 12.05 -6.56
C ASP A 15 -22.17 11.09 -5.58
N ASN A 16 -22.62 11.08 -4.33
CA ASN A 16 -22.13 10.16 -3.30
C ASN A 16 -22.43 8.70 -3.67
N GLN A 17 -23.65 8.42 -4.20
CA GLN A 17 -24.01 7.08 -4.65
C GLN A 17 -23.19 6.65 -5.86
N LEU A 18 -22.92 7.53 -6.81
CA LEU A 18 -22.05 7.23 -7.95
C LEU A 18 -20.61 6.92 -7.49
N ALA A 19 -20.07 7.67 -6.54
CA ALA A 19 -18.76 7.40 -5.97
C ALA A 19 -18.70 6.03 -5.28
N LEU A 20 -19.70 5.68 -4.48
CA LEU A 20 -19.80 4.37 -3.84
C LEU A 20 -19.89 3.23 -4.86
N GLN A 21 -20.69 3.38 -5.91
CA GLN A 21 -20.80 2.39 -6.99
C GLN A 21 -19.47 2.22 -7.73
N ALA A 22 -18.75 3.32 -7.99
CA ALA A 22 -17.44 3.26 -8.62
C ALA A 22 -16.42 2.50 -7.75
N LEU A 23 -16.40 2.75 -6.45
CA LEU A 23 -15.53 2.04 -5.50
C LEU A 23 -15.86 0.54 -5.43
N GLN A 24 -17.15 0.20 -5.39
CA GLN A 24 -17.60 -1.20 -5.44
C GLN A 24 -17.19 -1.90 -6.74
N ALA A 25 -17.30 -1.21 -7.88
CA ALA A 25 -16.88 -1.74 -9.17
C ALA A 25 -15.37 -1.98 -9.25
N LEU A 26 -14.56 -1.07 -8.69
CA LEU A 26 -13.12 -1.23 -8.57
C LEU A 26 -12.78 -2.44 -7.70
N HIS A 27 -13.38 -2.55 -6.52
CA HIS A 27 -13.16 -3.67 -5.62
C HIS A 27 -13.58 -5.01 -6.26
N ALA A 28 -14.70 -5.05 -6.97
CA ALA A 28 -15.12 -6.24 -7.73
C ALA A 28 -14.13 -6.63 -8.83
N ALA A 29 -13.37 -5.66 -9.37
CA ALA A 29 -12.27 -5.88 -10.30
C ALA A 29 -10.91 -6.19 -9.62
N ALA A 30 -10.92 -6.50 -8.31
CA ALA A 30 -9.74 -6.74 -7.47
C ALA A 30 -8.80 -5.52 -7.36
N ILE A 31 -9.35 -4.31 -7.48
CA ILE A 31 -8.64 -3.04 -7.24
C ILE A 31 -9.15 -2.47 -5.93
N ASP A 32 -8.36 -2.63 -4.88
CA ASP A 32 -8.67 -2.09 -3.56
C ASP A 32 -8.37 -0.59 -3.49
N THR A 33 -9.21 0.14 -2.74
CA THR A 33 -9.08 1.59 -2.58
C THR A 33 -9.03 1.96 -1.10
N PHE A 34 -8.02 2.74 -0.72
CA PHE A 34 -7.92 3.30 0.62
C PHE A 34 -8.54 4.71 0.65
N VAL A 35 -9.27 5.02 1.70
CA VAL A 35 -9.93 6.32 1.87
C VAL A 35 -9.24 7.10 2.98
N ILE A 36 -8.81 8.33 2.66
CA ILE A 36 -8.19 9.25 3.60
C ILE A 36 -9.03 10.53 3.65
N GLY A 37 -9.55 10.87 4.82
CA GLY A 37 -10.24 12.14 5.06
C GLY A 37 -9.21 13.19 5.49
N LEU A 38 -9.05 14.25 4.70
CA LEU A 38 -8.08 15.32 4.95
C LEU A 38 -8.76 16.52 5.62
N GLY A 39 -8.28 16.87 6.82
CA GLY A 39 -8.73 18.02 7.58
C GLY A 39 -9.94 17.75 8.47
N GLU A 40 -10.07 18.54 9.54
CA GLU A 40 -11.12 18.38 10.55
C GLU A 40 -12.52 18.60 9.97
N ASP A 41 -12.68 19.53 9.04
CA ASP A 41 -13.98 19.84 8.43
C ASP A 41 -14.54 18.64 7.66
N VAL A 42 -13.70 17.93 6.92
CA VAL A 42 -14.08 16.72 6.16
C VAL A 42 -14.43 15.60 7.12
N ASN A 43 -13.60 15.38 8.13
CA ASN A 43 -13.75 14.30 9.10
C ASN A 43 -14.96 14.49 10.03
N SER A 44 -15.37 15.73 10.29
CA SER A 44 -16.55 16.04 11.12
C SER A 44 -17.84 16.12 10.34
N SER A 45 -17.80 16.52 9.06
CA SER A 45 -19.01 16.79 8.26
C SER A 45 -19.64 15.53 7.65
N ASN A 46 -18.84 14.56 7.24
CA ASN A 46 -19.32 13.37 6.54
C ASN A 46 -18.64 12.05 6.96
N PRO A 47 -18.54 11.75 8.27
CA PRO A 47 -17.83 10.54 8.72
C PRO A 47 -18.51 9.25 8.24
N ASP A 48 -19.84 9.25 8.14
CA ASP A 48 -20.60 8.06 7.69
C ASP A 48 -20.38 7.78 6.22
N LEU A 49 -20.28 8.79 5.36
CA LEU A 49 -20.01 8.63 3.94
C LEU A 49 -18.58 8.11 3.73
N LEU A 50 -17.59 8.66 4.45
CA LEU A 50 -16.20 8.19 4.36
C LEU A 50 -16.04 6.74 4.85
N ASN A 51 -16.80 6.35 5.88
CA ASN A 51 -16.87 4.96 6.33
C ASN A 51 -17.43 4.04 5.23
N GLN A 52 -18.55 4.42 4.61
CA GLN A 52 -19.15 3.67 3.50
C GLN A 52 -18.21 3.57 2.31
N MET A 53 -17.48 4.64 1.98
CA MET A 53 -16.49 4.64 0.91
C MET A 53 -15.33 3.68 1.21
N ALA A 54 -14.83 3.64 2.44
CA ALA A 54 -13.77 2.72 2.85
C ALA A 54 -14.21 1.25 2.79
N GLU A 55 -15.46 0.97 3.19
CA GLU A 55 -16.06 -0.36 3.08
C GLU A 55 -16.26 -0.77 1.60
N ALA A 56 -16.80 0.14 0.78
CA ALA A 56 -17.00 -0.08 -0.64
C ALA A 56 -15.68 -0.29 -1.40
N GLY A 57 -14.61 0.40 -0.97
CA GLY A 57 -13.27 0.27 -1.53
C GLY A 57 -12.51 -0.99 -1.13
N GLY A 58 -13.07 -1.81 -0.22
CA GLY A 58 -12.49 -3.11 0.18
C GLY A 58 -11.34 -3.03 1.19
N ARG A 59 -11.02 -1.83 1.72
CA ARG A 59 -9.93 -1.62 2.69
C ARG A 59 -10.37 -0.79 3.91
N PRO A 60 -11.45 -1.20 4.61
CA PRO A 60 -11.84 -0.52 5.83
C PRO A 60 -10.86 -0.81 6.97
N ARG A 61 -10.58 0.20 7.79
CA ARG A 61 -9.85 0.04 9.06
C ARG A 61 -10.72 -0.70 10.08
N ALA A 62 -10.07 -1.32 11.05
CA ALA A 62 -10.76 -1.89 12.21
C ALA A 62 -11.32 -0.78 13.10
N GLY A 63 -12.44 -1.05 13.80
CA GLY A 63 -13.08 -0.10 14.72
C GLY A 63 -14.26 0.63 14.12
N GLN A 64 -14.68 1.74 14.72
CA GLN A 64 -15.84 2.53 14.31
C GLN A 64 -15.54 3.44 13.13
N VAL A 65 -14.34 4.01 13.08
CA VAL A 65 -13.86 4.80 11.94
C VAL A 65 -13.17 3.90 10.95
N LYS A 66 -13.74 3.77 9.76
CA LYS A 66 -13.31 2.83 8.73
C LYS A 66 -12.29 3.41 7.73
N TYR A 67 -12.15 4.72 7.68
CA TYR A 67 -11.22 5.44 6.82
C TYR A 67 -10.04 6.00 7.64
N TYR A 68 -9.01 6.50 6.98
CA TYR A 68 -7.89 7.18 7.62
C TYR A 68 -8.24 8.64 7.85
N GLN A 69 -8.23 9.09 9.11
CA GLN A 69 -8.38 10.50 9.46
C GLN A 69 -7.01 11.17 9.46
N ALA A 70 -6.83 12.22 8.68
CA ALA A 70 -5.63 13.01 8.62
C ALA A 70 -5.96 14.49 8.85
N ASN A 71 -5.97 14.92 10.11
CA ASN A 71 -6.25 16.29 10.52
C ASN A 71 -4.97 17.16 10.53
N SER A 72 -3.81 16.49 10.51
CA SER A 72 -2.49 17.10 10.47
C SER A 72 -1.60 16.44 9.41
N LEU A 73 -0.45 17.05 9.13
CA LEU A 73 0.57 16.47 8.25
C LEU A 73 1.14 15.16 8.82
N GLU A 74 1.25 15.08 10.16
CA GLU A 74 1.74 13.87 10.81
C GLU A 74 0.73 12.72 10.68
N ASP A 75 -0.58 12.98 10.89
CA ASP A 75 -1.62 11.98 10.68
C ASP A 75 -1.62 11.44 9.23
N LEU A 76 -1.42 12.34 8.26
CA LEU A 76 -1.33 11.96 6.85
C LEU A 76 -0.12 11.06 6.60
N ARG A 77 1.03 11.39 7.22
CA ARG A 77 2.24 10.58 7.10
C ARG A 77 2.04 9.19 7.70
N GLU A 78 1.46 9.11 8.89
CA GLU A 78 1.11 7.83 9.55
C GLU A 78 0.13 7.01 8.69
N ALA A 79 -0.92 7.63 8.15
CA ALA A 79 -1.87 6.97 7.27
C ALA A 79 -1.19 6.40 6.02
N LEU A 80 -0.29 7.16 5.39
CA LEU A 80 0.45 6.71 4.22
C LEU A 80 1.47 5.60 4.54
N GLN A 81 2.08 5.62 5.72
CA GLN A 81 2.96 4.55 6.18
C GLN A 81 2.17 3.25 6.43
N ASP A 82 1.03 3.33 7.10
CA ASP A 82 0.14 2.18 7.33
C ASP A 82 -0.32 1.56 5.99
N ILE A 83 -0.79 2.40 5.07
CA ILE A 83 -1.23 1.98 3.74
C ILE A 83 -0.06 1.35 2.97
N GLY A 84 1.11 1.99 2.98
CA GLY A 84 2.33 1.49 2.37
C GLY A 84 2.68 0.09 2.87
N GLY A 85 2.63 -0.12 4.19
CA GLY A 85 2.87 -1.43 4.80
C GLY A 85 1.87 -2.53 4.38
N MET A 86 0.64 -2.16 3.99
CA MET A 86 -0.36 -3.11 3.49
C MET A 86 -0.18 -3.42 2.00
N VAL A 87 0.31 -2.46 1.22
CA VAL A 87 0.44 -2.55 -0.25
C VAL A 87 1.81 -3.11 -0.64
N ILE A 88 2.85 -2.78 0.11
CA ILE A 88 4.19 -3.31 -0.11
C ILE A 88 4.18 -4.79 0.27
N GLY A 89 4.15 -5.64 -0.75
CA GLY A 89 4.34 -7.09 -0.58
C GLY A 89 5.78 -7.39 -0.17
N CYS A 90 5.97 -8.56 0.46
CA CYS A 90 7.31 -9.07 0.77
C CYS A 90 8.00 -9.67 -0.47
N ASN A 91 7.70 -9.16 -1.66
CA ASN A 91 8.29 -9.60 -2.91
C ASN A 91 8.64 -8.41 -3.80
N LEU A 92 9.77 -8.53 -4.47
CA LEU A 92 10.30 -7.54 -5.41
C LEU A 92 10.55 -8.22 -6.75
N GLY A 93 9.75 -7.90 -7.77
CA GLY A 93 9.96 -8.37 -9.14
C GLY A 93 11.24 -7.79 -9.74
N LEU A 94 12.04 -8.60 -10.37
CA LEU A 94 13.24 -8.16 -11.09
C LEU A 94 12.90 -7.87 -12.55
N SER A 95 13.42 -6.74 -13.06
CA SER A 95 13.25 -6.35 -14.46
C SER A 95 14.10 -7.19 -15.43
N VAL A 96 15.14 -7.85 -14.91
CA VAL A 96 16.07 -8.69 -15.66
C VAL A 96 16.18 -10.04 -14.94
N VAL A 97 16.18 -11.14 -15.69
CA VAL A 97 16.45 -12.47 -15.14
C VAL A 97 17.95 -12.56 -14.85
N PRO A 98 18.38 -12.85 -13.61
CA PRO A 98 19.77 -12.95 -13.28
C PRO A 98 20.39 -14.18 -13.96
N GLU A 99 21.50 -13.99 -14.66
CA GLU A 99 22.27 -15.08 -15.30
C GLU A 99 22.85 -16.02 -14.24
N TRP A 100 23.21 -15.44 -13.09
CA TRP A 100 23.81 -16.17 -11.97
C TRP A 100 23.04 -15.94 -10.68
N PRO A 101 21.92 -16.66 -10.43
CA PRO A 101 21.06 -16.42 -9.25
C PRO A 101 21.74 -16.63 -7.90
N ASP A 102 22.83 -17.41 -7.86
CA ASP A 102 23.59 -17.61 -6.63
C ASP A 102 24.50 -16.42 -6.28
N TYR A 103 24.70 -15.49 -7.21
CA TYR A 103 25.50 -14.28 -7.05
C TYR A 103 24.62 -13.03 -7.00
N LEU A 104 23.52 -13.13 -6.28
CA LEU A 104 22.66 -12.00 -5.94
C LEU A 104 22.98 -11.52 -4.53
N TRP A 105 22.97 -10.20 -4.34
CA TRP A 105 23.06 -9.54 -3.04
C TRP A 105 21.94 -8.53 -2.93
N VAL A 106 21.31 -8.49 -1.76
CA VAL A 106 20.23 -7.56 -1.46
C VAL A 106 20.65 -6.67 -0.31
N PHE A 107 20.36 -5.38 -0.44
CA PHE A 107 20.67 -4.37 0.57
C PHE A 107 19.41 -3.55 0.87
N PHE A 108 19.23 -3.21 2.15
CA PHE A 108 18.29 -2.22 2.63
C PHE A 108 19.10 -1.02 3.13
N ASP A 109 18.94 0.14 2.47
CA ASP A 109 19.64 1.38 2.81
C ASP A 109 21.18 1.20 2.95
N GLY A 110 21.75 0.31 2.15
CA GLY A 110 23.17 -0.03 2.16
C GLY A 110 23.57 -1.13 3.15
N GLU A 111 22.66 -1.62 3.99
CA GLU A 111 22.87 -2.77 4.86
C GLU A 111 22.59 -4.07 4.09
N ALA A 112 23.54 -5.01 4.08
CA ALA A 112 23.36 -6.28 3.42
C ALA A 112 22.35 -7.17 4.16
N ILE A 113 21.33 -7.65 3.46
CA ILE A 113 20.35 -8.58 4.00
C ILE A 113 20.77 -9.99 3.62
N PRO A 114 20.82 -10.94 4.59
CA PRO A 114 21.25 -12.29 4.33
C PRO A 114 20.27 -13.03 3.42
N ARG A 115 20.81 -13.86 2.52
CA ARG A 115 20.00 -14.83 1.80
C ARG A 115 19.64 -15.98 2.73
N ASP A 116 18.36 -16.30 2.83
CA ASP A 116 17.86 -17.36 3.68
C ASP A 116 16.98 -18.34 2.87
N ARG A 117 17.51 -19.51 2.60
CA ARG A 117 16.82 -20.60 1.87
C ARG A 117 15.83 -21.37 2.76
N ASP A 118 15.91 -21.18 4.09
CA ASP A 118 14.95 -21.77 5.03
C ASP A 118 13.70 -20.88 5.20
N HIS A 119 13.72 -19.68 4.61
CA HIS A 119 12.59 -18.74 4.56
C HIS A 119 12.12 -18.26 5.95
N VAL A 120 13.03 -18.11 6.89
CA VAL A 120 12.75 -17.66 8.26
C VAL A 120 12.99 -16.15 8.40
N ASP A 121 14.18 -15.66 7.97
CA ASP A 121 14.55 -14.24 8.03
C ASP A 121 15.59 -13.89 6.96
N GLY A 122 15.27 -12.92 6.12
CA GLY A 122 16.13 -12.49 5.04
C GLY A 122 15.41 -12.52 3.70
N TRP A 123 16.08 -13.03 2.66
CA TRP A 123 15.49 -13.10 1.32
C TRP A 123 15.90 -14.38 0.59
N ASP A 124 15.11 -14.77 -0.41
CA ASP A 124 15.50 -15.76 -1.42
C ASP A 124 14.93 -15.39 -2.79
N TYR A 125 15.52 -15.99 -3.85
CA TYR A 125 15.12 -15.74 -5.23
C TYR A 125 14.17 -16.82 -5.74
N ASP A 126 13.01 -16.39 -6.24
CA ASP A 126 12.05 -17.23 -6.95
C ASP A 126 12.27 -17.11 -8.46
N ALA A 127 12.93 -18.13 -9.03
CA ALA A 127 13.22 -18.19 -10.46
C ALA A 127 11.95 -18.33 -11.32
N THR A 128 10.87 -18.90 -10.77
CA THR A 128 9.61 -19.10 -11.51
C THR A 128 8.90 -17.79 -11.80
N ARG A 129 8.98 -16.85 -10.84
CA ARG A 129 8.34 -15.52 -10.93
C ARG A 129 9.31 -14.39 -11.23
N ASN A 130 10.62 -14.72 -11.30
CA ASN A 130 11.71 -13.72 -11.41
C ASN A 130 11.60 -12.63 -10.36
N GLN A 131 11.54 -13.02 -9.09
CA GLN A 131 11.36 -12.07 -7.98
C GLN A 131 12.22 -12.47 -6.77
N ILE A 132 12.56 -11.46 -5.95
CA ILE A 132 13.09 -11.65 -4.60
C ILE A 132 11.92 -11.72 -3.64
N ASN A 133 11.87 -12.74 -2.79
CA ASN A 133 10.93 -12.85 -1.69
C ASN A 133 11.66 -12.56 -0.38
N PHE A 134 11.05 -11.72 0.47
CA PHE A 134 11.56 -11.40 1.79
C PHE A 134 10.77 -12.13 2.85
N TYR A 135 11.44 -12.55 3.92
CA TYR A 135 10.87 -13.36 4.98
C TYR A 135 11.16 -12.75 6.36
N GLY A 136 10.28 -13.06 7.34
CA GLY A 136 10.44 -12.68 8.73
C GLY A 136 10.73 -11.19 8.96
N PRO A 137 11.66 -10.84 9.85
CA PRO A 137 12.03 -9.46 10.14
C PRO A 137 12.41 -8.61 8.93
N ALA A 138 13.02 -9.19 7.89
CA ALA A 138 13.34 -8.45 6.67
C ALA A 138 12.06 -8.01 5.93
N CYS A 139 11.04 -8.88 5.86
CA CYS A 139 9.74 -8.53 5.32
C CYS A 139 9.02 -7.47 6.17
N ASP A 140 9.09 -7.60 7.51
CA ASP A 140 8.45 -6.65 8.43
C ASP A 140 9.07 -5.25 8.33
N ARG A 141 10.39 -5.14 8.15
CA ARG A 141 11.08 -3.87 7.88
C ARG A 141 10.57 -3.19 6.61
N LEU A 142 10.36 -3.94 5.53
CA LEU A 142 9.76 -3.39 4.30
C LEU A 142 8.35 -2.89 4.53
N ARG A 143 7.51 -3.70 5.18
CA ARG A 143 6.09 -3.39 5.40
C ARG A 143 5.89 -2.23 6.38
N SER A 144 6.78 -2.02 7.31
CA SER A 144 6.72 -0.91 8.27
C SER A 144 7.19 0.44 7.70
N GLY A 145 7.66 0.46 6.44
CA GLY A 145 8.20 1.68 5.83
C GLY A 145 9.52 2.15 6.45
N GLN A 146 10.25 1.25 7.12
CA GLN A 146 11.57 1.54 7.70
C GLN A 146 12.71 1.44 6.69
N VAL A 147 12.41 1.03 5.46
CA VAL A 147 13.38 0.88 4.37
C VAL A 147 13.07 1.92 3.30
N ASP A 148 13.98 2.84 3.10
CA ASP A 148 13.85 3.88 2.06
C ASP A 148 14.27 3.36 0.69
N LYS A 149 15.26 2.45 0.65
CA LYS A 149 15.84 1.95 -0.60
C LYS A 149 16.17 0.47 -0.53
N VAL A 150 15.67 -0.30 -1.48
CA VAL A 150 16.09 -1.69 -1.73
C VAL A 150 17.01 -1.73 -2.94
N GLU A 151 18.19 -2.30 -2.79
CA GLU A 151 19.14 -2.50 -3.87
C GLU A 151 19.39 -4.00 -4.09
N VAL A 152 19.38 -4.42 -5.35
CA VAL A 152 19.75 -5.78 -5.75
C VAL A 152 20.94 -5.70 -6.67
N LEU A 153 22.05 -6.26 -6.23
CA LEU A 153 23.25 -6.38 -7.06
C LEU A 153 23.31 -7.77 -7.68
N MET A 154 23.55 -7.79 -8.98
CA MET A 154 23.76 -9.02 -9.76
C MET A 154 25.26 -9.15 -10.06
N GLY A 155 25.89 -10.17 -9.49
CA GLY A 155 27.30 -10.46 -9.72
C GLY A 155 27.53 -11.35 -10.93
N CYS A 156 28.81 -11.47 -11.31
CA CYS A 156 29.27 -12.41 -12.32
C CYS A 156 29.75 -13.71 -11.66
N ALA A 157 29.72 -14.82 -12.41
CA ALA A 157 30.38 -16.03 -11.95
C ALA A 157 31.87 -15.78 -11.64
N PRO A 158 32.44 -16.44 -10.64
CA PRO A 158 33.87 -16.37 -10.40
C PRO A 158 34.60 -16.87 -11.64
N PRO A 159 35.80 -16.36 -11.95
CA PRO A 159 36.63 -16.88 -13.01
C PRO A 159 36.94 -18.37 -12.73
N PRO A 160 37.05 -19.21 -13.78
CA PRO A 160 37.32 -20.61 -13.65
C PRO A 160 38.69 -20.90 -12.98
#